data_6d6f1c7684f5f2d7e0d89d3c7e2b5e81
#
_entry.id   6d6f1c7684f5f2d7e0d89d3c7e2b5e81
#
_cell.length_a   1.000
_cell.length_b   1.000
_cell.length_c   1.000
_cell.angle_alpha   90.00
_cell.angle_beta   90.00
_cell.angle_gamma   90.00
#
_symmetry.space_group_name_H-M   'P 1'
#
loop_
_entity.id
_entity.type
_entity.pdbx_description
1 polymer ?
#
loop_
_entity_poly.entity_id
_entity_poly.type
_entity_poly.pdbx_seq_one_letter_code
_entity_poly.pdbx_strand_id
1 'polypeptide(L)'
;GLKFALSPPASAENSTAISTKNGQQSRCIHVKTDVLDILIDTLGGDIVKANLLQYPQHPSDATSAPFQLLSEKPANYYVAQSGLLVANKQQVFQYQSSKTDYSLEPEKSVLSVNLICSTCGNTFVQKQFIFKRNDYLVPVIYQLSNRSTSVLQGRLYTQFQQKKLLQSHSLFNISSYTGGAISTQDKPYQKVSFDKIAEGNLSLATQNGWVAMLQHYFLSAWIAPVNEVFHFYSYAKGDIYTLGMVGTPFQIQPGQQFTSQSKLYLGPEIMDRLKAAAPHLDLTVDYGILWFISMALFWLLKHIHQFVGN
;
A
#
# COMPACT_ATOMS: atom_id res chain seq x y z
N GLY A 1 -20.80 16.50 -15.51
CA GLY A 1 -19.88 15.55 -14.96
C GLY A 1 -18.46 16.01 -15.22
N LEU A 2 -17.76 16.47 -14.20
CA LEU A 2 -16.33 16.81 -14.29
C LEU A 2 -15.56 15.52 -14.48
N LYS A 3 -15.04 15.28 -15.69
CA LYS A 3 -14.03 14.24 -15.94
C LYS A 3 -12.75 14.73 -15.27
N PHE A 4 -12.39 14.12 -14.15
CA PHE A 4 -11.09 14.31 -13.54
C PHE A 4 -10.05 13.54 -14.37
N ALA A 5 -9.49 14.18 -15.40
CA ALA A 5 -8.30 13.68 -16.06
C ALA A 5 -7.11 13.93 -15.12
N LEU A 6 -6.81 12.97 -14.25
CA LEU A 6 -5.51 12.93 -13.62
C LEU A 6 -4.51 12.62 -14.73
N SER A 7 -3.73 13.63 -15.15
CA SER A 7 -2.62 13.38 -16.06
C SER A 7 -1.68 12.37 -15.41
N PRO A 8 -1.30 11.28 -16.11
CA PRO A 8 -0.33 10.35 -15.57
C PRO A 8 0.93 11.13 -15.17
N PRO A 9 1.63 10.72 -14.09
CA PRO A 9 2.88 11.36 -13.71
C PRO A 9 3.82 11.34 -14.90
N ALA A 10 4.52 12.47 -15.14
CA ALA A 10 5.59 12.51 -16.10
C ALA A 10 6.55 11.38 -15.78
N SER A 11 6.79 10.51 -16.75
CA SER A 11 7.66 9.35 -16.62
C SER A 11 8.98 9.80 -16.03
N ALA A 12 9.38 9.20 -14.93
CA ALA A 12 10.80 9.13 -14.59
C ALA A 12 11.44 8.26 -15.67
N GLU A 13 11.82 8.89 -16.79
CA GLU A 13 12.70 8.28 -17.74
C GLU A 13 14.06 8.15 -17.08
N ASN A 14 14.57 6.92 -17.09
CA ASN A 14 15.92 6.52 -16.72
C ASN A 14 16.31 6.62 -15.25
N SER A 15 15.97 5.61 -14.48
CA SER A 15 16.86 5.17 -13.42
C SER A 15 17.46 3.80 -13.75
N THR A 16 18.50 3.83 -14.55
CA THR A 16 19.44 2.72 -14.68
C THR A 16 20.01 2.43 -13.29
N ALA A 17 19.81 1.20 -12.81
CA ALA A 17 20.43 0.72 -11.61
C ALA A 17 21.95 0.76 -11.80
N ILE A 18 22.61 1.75 -11.21
CA ILE A 18 24.05 1.77 -11.04
C ILE A 18 24.32 1.52 -9.56
N SER A 19 24.69 0.27 -9.29
CA SER A 19 25.39 -0.08 -8.06
C SER A 19 26.76 0.54 -8.10
N THR A 20 26.96 1.65 -7.36
CA THR A 20 28.29 2.13 -7.02
C THR A 20 28.35 2.43 -5.53
N LYS A 21 29.09 1.59 -4.83
CA LYS A 21 29.61 1.88 -3.48
C LYS A 21 30.43 3.15 -3.57
N ASN A 22 29.92 4.25 -2.99
CA ASN A 22 30.67 5.30 -2.32
C ASN A 22 29.71 6.42 -1.89
N GLY A 23 29.47 6.58 -0.59
CA GLY A 23 29.06 7.85 0.04
C GLY A 23 27.67 8.42 -0.28
N GLN A 24 26.82 7.76 -1.06
CA GLN A 24 25.43 8.17 -1.27
C GLN A 24 24.55 7.59 -0.15
N GLN A 25 23.85 8.47 0.56
CA GLN A 25 22.77 8.09 1.45
C GLN A 25 21.85 7.10 0.72
N SER A 26 21.55 5.97 1.36
CA SER A 26 20.61 4.97 0.81
C SER A 26 19.31 5.68 0.44
N ARG A 27 18.86 5.53 -0.80
CA ARG A 27 17.58 6.09 -1.28
C ARG A 27 16.38 5.51 -0.53
N CYS A 28 16.55 4.34 0.08
CA CYS A 28 15.47 3.64 0.76
C CYS A 28 15.67 3.61 2.27
N ILE A 29 14.57 3.71 2.99
CA ILE A 29 14.48 3.48 4.43
C ILE A 29 13.97 2.07 4.64
N HIS A 30 14.71 1.28 5.38
CA HIS A 30 14.37 -0.08 5.76
C HIS A 30 13.61 -0.09 7.09
N VAL A 31 12.47 -0.78 7.14
CA VAL A 31 11.63 -0.91 8.34
C VAL A 31 11.31 -2.36 8.57
N LYS A 32 11.68 -2.88 9.73
CA LYS A 32 11.42 -4.27 10.11
C LYS A 32 10.61 -4.34 11.41
N THR A 33 9.50 -5.06 11.36
CA THR A 33 8.70 -5.45 12.53
C THR A 33 8.77 -6.97 12.72
N ASP A 34 7.96 -7.50 13.61
CA ASP A 34 7.78 -8.95 13.80
C ASP A 34 7.00 -9.63 12.66
N VAL A 35 6.22 -8.87 11.87
CA VAL A 35 5.39 -9.40 10.78
C VAL A 35 5.69 -8.81 9.41
N LEU A 36 6.32 -7.64 9.33
CA LEU A 36 6.58 -6.89 8.10
C LEU A 36 8.07 -6.55 7.95
N ASP A 37 8.56 -6.63 6.71
CA ASP A 37 9.88 -6.14 6.28
C ASP A 37 9.67 -5.25 5.03
N ILE A 38 9.86 -3.95 5.19
CA ILE A 38 9.41 -2.91 4.25
C ILE A 38 10.57 -2.03 3.80
N LEU A 39 10.55 -1.63 2.52
CA LEU A 39 11.37 -0.53 2.01
C LEU A 39 10.48 0.65 1.61
N ILE A 40 10.84 1.83 2.10
CA ILE A 40 10.21 3.11 1.76
C ILE A 40 11.20 3.93 0.93
N ASP A 41 10.83 4.30 -0.29
CA ASP A 41 11.64 5.20 -1.13
C ASP A 41 11.58 6.62 -0.57
N THR A 42 12.70 7.27 -0.36
CA THR A 42 12.73 8.67 0.09
C THR A 42 12.26 9.65 -0.98
N LEU A 43 12.24 9.24 -2.25
CA LEU A 43 11.60 10.01 -3.33
C LEU A 43 10.11 9.63 -3.39
N GLY A 44 9.23 10.55 -2.95
CA GLY A 44 7.79 10.34 -2.87
C GLY A 44 7.33 9.70 -1.55
N GLY A 45 8.20 9.03 -0.80
CA GLY A 45 7.85 8.32 0.42
C GLY A 45 6.94 7.12 0.16
N ASP A 46 7.11 6.43 -0.96
CA ASP A 46 6.29 5.30 -1.38
C ASP A 46 6.80 3.99 -0.79
N ILE A 47 5.91 3.06 -0.48
CA ILE A 47 6.32 1.71 -0.08
C ILE A 47 6.56 0.91 -1.36
N VAL A 48 7.84 0.62 -1.62
CA VAL A 48 8.31 -0.04 -2.85
C VAL A 48 8.60 -1.52 -2.68
N LYS A 49 8.67 -1.99 -1.44
CA LYS A 49 8.81 -3.41 -1.11
C LYS A 49 8.09 -3.71 0.20
N ALA A 50 7.39 -4.83 0.26
CA ALA A 50 6.83 -5.36 1.50
C ALA A 50 6.89 -6.88 1.49
N ASN A 51 7.56 -7.46 2.49
CA ASN A 51 7.61 -8.88 2.75
C ASN A 51 6.77 -9.22 3.99
N LEU A 52 6.01 -10.29 3.92
CA LEU A 52 5.22 -10.84 5.02
C LEU A 52 6.03 -11.91 5.73
N LEU A 53 6.64 -11.56 6.86
CA LEU A 53 7.66 -12.40 7.53
C LEU A 53 7.13 -13.75 8.07
N GLN A 54 5.81 -13.81 8.35
CA GLN A 54 5.17 -15.03 8.86
C GLN A 54 4.68 -15.98 7.76
N TYR A 55 4.83 -15.60 6.48
CA TYR A 55 4.36 -16.38 5.35
C TYR A 55 5.52 -16.71 4.40
N PRO A 56 5.79 -18.01 4.15
CA PRO A 56 6.84 -18.41 3.21
C PRO A 56 6.38 -18.15 1.75
N GLN A 57 7.34 -17.85 0.87
CA GLN A 57 7.09 -17.68 -0.56
C GLN A 57 6.51 -18.94 -1.20
N HIS A 58 6.95 -20.10 -0.73
CA HIS A 58 6.46 -21.41 -1.15
C HIS A 58 5.82 -22.12 0.05
N PRO A 59 4.50 -22.31 0.08
CA PRO A 59 3.80 -22.91 1.23
C PRO A 59 4.29 -24.30 1.60
N SER A 60 4.82 -25.07 0.63
CA SER A 60 5.40 -26.40 0.84
C SER A 60 6.80 -26.39 1.46
N ASP A 61 7.47 -25.23 1.50
CA ASP A 61 8.82 -25.05 2.02
C ASP A 61 8.86 -23.91 3.05
N ALA A 62 8.77 -24.30 4.33
CA ALA A 62 8.81 -23.36 5.45
C ALA A 62 10.16 -22.62 5.58
N THR A 63 11.21 -23.08 4.90
CA THR A 63 12.53 -22.45 4.87
C THR A 63 12.70 -21.46 3.72
N SER A 64 11.70 -21.36 2.83
CA SER A 64 11.72 -20.40 1.73
C SER A 64 11.70 -18.96 2.24
N ALA A 65 12.18 -18.04 1.40
CA ALA A 65 12.14 -16.60 1.72
C ALA A 65 10.70 -16.15 2.06
N PRO A 66 10.51 -15.07 2.84
CA PRO A 66 9.20 -14.53 3.12
C PRO A 66 8.45 -14.12 1.85
N PHE A 67 7.12 -14.25 1.87
CA PHE A 67 6.26 -13.86 0.76
C PHE A 67 6.41 -12.36 0.48
N GLN A 68 6.77 -12.02 -0.76
CA GLN A 68 6.90 -10.64 -1.22
C GLN A 68 5.58 -10.14 -1.79
N LEU A 69 4.87 -9.30 -1.03
CA LEU A 69 3.61 -8.70 -1.44
C LEU A 69 3.82 -7.51 -2.38
N LEU A 70 4.72 -6.59 -2.04
CA LEU A 70 5.08 -5.43 -2.87
C LEU A 70 6.50 -5.54 -3.39
N SER A 71 6.73 -5.05 -4.62
CA SER A 71 8.02 -5.11 -5.31
C SER A 71 8.17 -3.96 -6.31
N GLU A 72 9.35 -3.31 -6.35
CA GLU A 72 9.71 -2.35 -7.39
C GLU A 72 10.37 -2.99 -8.63
N LYS A 73 10.59 -4.32 -8.60
CA LYS A 73 11.23 -5.03 -9.72
C LYS A 73 10.34 -4.99 -10.96
N PRO A 74 10.87 -4.66 -12.16
CA PRO A 74 10.09 -4.55 -13.39
C PRO A 74 9.28 -5.80 -13.77
N ALA A 75 9.76 -6.99 -13.37
CA ALA A 75 9.08 -8.25 -13.69
C ALA A 75 7.78 -8.44 -12.90
N ASN A 76 7.74 -7.97 -11.64
CA ASN A 76 6.61 -8.09 -10.73
C ASN A 76 6.34 -6.78 -10.01
N TYR A 77 6.35 -5.68 -10.75
CA TYR A 77 6.15 -4.34 -10.22
C TYR A 77 4.80 -4.20 -9.53
N TYR A 78 4.84 -3.84 -8.27
CA TYR A 78 3.68 -3.59 -7.45
C TYR A 78 4.06 -2.73 -6.25
N VAL A 79 3.56 -1.50 -6.18
CA VAL A 79 3.93 -0.51 -5.15
C VAL A 79 2.70 0.18 -4.58
N ALA A 80 2.83 0.64 -3.33
CA ALA A 80 1.82 1.43 -2.65
C ALA A 80 2.30 2.89 -2.52
N GLN A 81 1.55 3.79 -3.11
CA GLN A 81 1.92 5.21 -3.21
C GLN A 81 0.90 6.09 -2.51
N SER A 82 1.37 7.20 -1.95
CA SER A 82 0.52 8.27 -1.45
C SER A 82 1.25 9.60 -1.51
N GLY A 83 0.52 10.67 -1.72
CA GLY A 83 1.16 11.98 -1.89
C GLY A 83 0.18 13.12 -2.02
N LEU A 84 0.70 14.25 -2.46
CA LEU A 84 0.00 15.50 -2.63
C LEU A 84 -0.19 15.83 -4.11
N LEU A 85 -1.39 16.25 -4.48
CA LEU A 85 -1.69 16.89 -5.76
C LEU A 85 -1.81 18.41 -5.56
N VAL A 86 -1.08 19.17 -6.36
CA VAL A 86 -1.24 20.64 -6.49
C VAL A 86 -1.60 20.94 -7.94
N ALA A 87 -2.67 21.68 -8.16
CA ALA A 87 -3.22 21.92 -9.51
C ALA A 87 -3.41 20.61 -10.32
N ASN A 88 -3.89 19.54 -9.66
CA ASN A 88 -4.09 18.20 -10.21
C ASN A 88 -2.81 17.49 -10.73
N LYS A 89 -1.63 17.98 -10.35
CA LYS A 89 -0.35 17.35 -10.66
C LYS A 89 0.26 16.73 -9.39
N GLN A 90 0.75 15.51 -9.50
CA GLN A 90 1.46 14.86 -8.41
C GLN A 90 2.73 15.64 -8.07
N GLN A 91 2.90 15.93 -6.78
CA GLN A 91 4.12 16.51 -6.25
C GLN A 91 5.02 15.38 -5.75
N VAL A 92 6.20 15.29 -6.33
CA VAL A 92 7.21 14.32 -5.88
C VAL A 92 8.16 15.03 -4.93
N PHE A 93 8.04 14.71 -3.64
CA PHE A 93 8.90 15.28 -2.60
C PHE A 93 10.11 14.40 -2.36
N GLN A 94 11.26 15.04 -2.12
CA GLN A 94 12.42 14.37 -1.57
C GLN A 94 12.33 14.43 -0.05
N TYR A 95 12.23 13.27 0.57
CA TYR A 95 12.16 13.14 2.02
C TYR A 95 13.51 12.78 2.64
N GLN A 96 13.67 13.17 3.90
CA GLN A 96 14.74 12.76 4.78
C GLN A 96 14.14 12.12 6.03
N SER A 97 14.88 11.19 6.61
CA SER A 97 14.54 10.55 7.88
C SER A 97 15.76 10.55 8.79
N SER A 98 15.53 10.46 10.10
CA SER A 98 16.62 10.48 11.10
C SER A 98 17.50 9.22 11.04
N LYS A 99 16.99 8.14 10.46
CA LYS A 99 17.70 6.87 10.28
C LYS A 99 17.36 6.27 8.93
N THR A 100 18.20 5.37 8.43
CA THR A 100 17.95 4.54 7.24
C THR A 100 17.37 3.18 7.60
N ASP A 101 17.55 2.73 8.85
CA ASP A 101 17.14 1.43 9.34
C ASP A 101 16.35 1.55 10.64
N TYR A 102 15.16 1.00 10.65
CA TYR A 102 14.23 0.98 11.76
C TYR A 102 13.84 -0.45 12.09
N SER A 103 13.97 -0.84 13.34
CA SER A 103 13.51 -2.16 13.82
C SER A 103 12.60 -1.98 15.03
N LEU A 104 11.51 -2.72 15.06
CA LEU A 104 10.62 -2.76 16.23
C LEU A 104 11.30 -3.60 17.32
N GLU A 105 11.83 -2.91 18.33
CA GLU A 105 12.50 -3.53 19.47
C GLU A 105 11.55 -4.46 20.25
N PRO A 106 12.05 -5.57 20.85
CA PRO A 106 11.23 -6.56 21.55
C PRO A 106 10.28 -5.97 22.60
N GLU A 107 10.74 -4.95 23.33
CA GLU A 107 9.98 -4.30 24.43
C GLU A 107 8.99 -3.24 23.94
N LYS A 108 9.04 -2.87 22.65
CA LYS A 108 8.17 -1.82 22.10
C LYS A 108 7.00 -2.44 21.35
N SER A 109 5.82 -1.87 21.51
CA SER A 109 4.62 -2.24 20.78
C SER A 109 4.39 -1.42 19.51
N VAL A 110 5.07 -0.26 19.39
CA VAL A 110 4.88 0.71 18.30
C VAL A 110 6.22 1.22 17.81
N LEU A 111 6.34 1.36 16.49
CA LEU A 111 7.46 1.98 15.79
C LEU A 111 6.94 3.08 14.88
N SER A 112 7.44 4.31 15.02
CA SER A 112 7.11 5.44 14.17
C SER A 112 8.28 5.79 13.25
N VAL A 113 8.01 5.94 11.97
CA VAL A 113 8.99 6.37 10.96
C VAL A 113 8.52 7.70 10.38
N ASN A 114 9.32 8.76 10.59
CA ASN A 114 9.01 10.11 10.14
C ASN A 114 9.87 10.47 8.93
N LEU A 115 9.20 10.89 7.87
CA LEU A 115 9.81 11.45 6.67
C LEU A 115 9.48 12.92 6.61
N ILE A 116 10.52 13.77 6.53
CA ILE A 116 10.38 15.22 6.46
C ILE A 116 10.87 15.67 5.08
N CYS A 117 10.07 16.47 4.39
CA CYS A 117 10.47 17.04 3.11
C CYS A 117 11.64 18.01 3.27
N SER A 118 12.72 17.75 2.54
CA SER A 118 13.91 18.58 2.55
C SER A 118 13.90 19.72 1.54
N THR A 119 12.98 19.67 0.55
CA THR A 119 12.95 20.57 -0.62
C THR A 119 11.64 21.31 -0.80
N CYS A 120 10.79 21.35 0.24
CA CYS A 120 9.43 21.91 0.15
C CYS A 120 9.35 23.44 0.33
N GLY A 121 10.47 24.14 0.37
CA GLY A 121 10.49 25.62 0.48
C GLY A 121 9.77 26.10 1.74
N ASN A 122 8.81 27.00 1.55
CA ASN A 122 8.00 27.57 2.63
C ASN A 122 6.83 26.69 3.08
N THR A 123 6.79 25.43 2.68
CA THR A 123 5.79 24.45 3.14
C THR A 123 6.52 23.35 3.91
N PHE A 124 6.14 23.15 5.17
CA PHE A 124 6.58 21.96 5.90
C PHE A 124 5.67 20.79 5.52
N VAL A 125 6.28 19.70 5.11
CA VAL A 125 5.58 18.46 4.78
C VAL A 125 6.25 17.32 5.55
N GLN A 126 5.46 16.66 6.40
CA GLN A 126 5.86 15.44 7.09
C GLN A 126 4.92 14.31 6.69
N LYS A 127 5.50 13.16 6.40
CA LYS A 127 4.80 11.89 6.18
C LYS A 127 5.26 10.91 7.25
N GLN A 128 4.34 10.41 8.07
CA GLN A 128 4.63 9.50 9.17
C GLN A 128 3.97 8.15 8.93
N PHE A 129 4.73 7.09 9.12
CA PHE A 129 4.24 5.72 9.13
C PHE A 129 4.28 5.18 10.56
N ILE A 130 3.20 4.53 10.98
CA ILE A 130 3.09 3.93 12.32
C ILE A 130 2.92 2.43 12.17
N PHE A 131 3.89 1.68 12.68
CA PHE A 131 3.88 0.22 12.69
C PHE A 131 3.60 -0.28 14.10
N LYS A 132 2.78 -1.30 14.23
CA LYS A 132 2.47 -1.94 15.51
C LYS A 132 2.91 -3.40 15.49
N ARG A 133 3.23 -3.91 16.66
CA ARG A 133 3.54 -5.34 16.84
C ARG A 133 2.36 -6.20 16.44
N ASN A 134 2.64 -7.29 15.71
CA ASN A 134 1.65 -8.25 15.23
C ASN A 134 0.49 -7.60 14.45
N ASP A 135 0.78 -6.52 13.69
CA ASP A 135 -0.24 -5.81 12.92
C ASP A 135 0.23 -5.56 11.48
N TYR A 136 -0.67 -5.73 10.54
CA TYR A 136 -0.50 -5.48 9.11
C TYR A 136 -1.09 -4.14 8.68
N LEU A 137 -1.74 -3.41 9.61
CA LEU A 137 -2.33 -2.11 9.36
C LEU A 137 -1.33 -1.00 9.72
N VAL A 138 -1.00 -0.18 8.73
CA VAL A 138 -0.03 0.91 8.84
C VAL A 138 -0.76 2.24 8.65
N PRO A 139 -1.05 3.00 9.72
CA PRO A 139 -1.47 4.40 9.60
C PRO A 139 -0.40 5.23 8.90
N VAL A 140 -0.84 6.05 7.92
CA VAL A 140 0.00 6.98 7.17
C VAL A 140 -0.56 8.38 7.37
N ILE A 141 0.19 9.23 8.08
CA ILE A 141 -0.24 10.54 8.50
C ILE A 141 0.54 11.59 7.73
N TYR A 142 -0.18 12.52 7.09
CA TYR A 142 0.38 13.72 6.51
C TYR A 142 0.15 14.90 7.44
N GLN A 143 1.22 15.64 7.72
CA GLN A 143 1.19 16.92 8.40
C GLN A 143 1.78 17.98 7.48
N LEU A 144 0.99 18.99 7.16
CA LEU A 144 1.35 20.09 6.29
C LEU A 144 1.28 21.41 7.09
N SER A 145 2.30 22.25 7.02
CA SER A 145 2.28 23.61 7.58
C SER A 145 2.59 24.62 6.49
N ASN A 146 1.70 25.56 6.30
CA ASN A 146 1.90 26.64 5.33
C ASN A 146 2.69 27.78 5.99
N ARG A 147 3.98 27.88 5.70
CA ARG A 147 4.88 28.95 6.15
C ARG A 147 5.05 30.06 5.11
N SER A 148 4.29 29.99 4.02
CA SER A 148 4.30 31.00 2.96
C SER A 148 3.31 32.15 3.28
N THR A 149 3.32 33.17 2.44
CA THR A 149 2.38 34.31 2.51
C THR A 149 1.12 34.11 1.68
N SER A 150 1.01 32.99 0.95
CA SER A 150 -0.14 32.67 0.09
C SER A 150 -0.84 31.41 0.58
N VAL A 151 -2.12 31.25 0.21
CA VAL A 151 -2.91 30.05 0.53
C VAL A 151 -2.34 28.85 -0.21
N LEU A 152 -2.03 27.79 0.52
CA LEU A 152 -1.67 26.50 -0.05
C LEU A 152 -2.94 25.69 -0.33
N GLN A 153 -3.08 25.22 -1.56
CA GLN A 153 -4.20 24.37 -1.99
C GLN A 153 -3.69 23.04 -2.52
N GLY A 154 -4.39 21.98 -2.20
CA GLY A 154 -4.01 20.66 -2.67
C GLY A 154 -5.06 19.60 -2.39
N ARG A 155 -4.72 18.37 -2.77
CA ARG A 155 -5.47 17.15 -2.47
C ARG A 155 -4.49 16.05 -2.08
N LEU A 156 -4.86 15.23 -1.13
CA LEU A 156 -4.11 13.99 -0.87
C LEU A 156 -4.64 12.88 -1.75
N TYR A 157 -3.74 12.03 -2.24
CA TYR A 157 -4.09 10.83 -2.98
C TYR A 157 -3.40 9.60 -2.36
N THR A 158 -4.02 8.44 -2.57
CA THR A 158 -3.44 7.13 -2.29
C THR A 158 -3.73 6.21 -3.47
N GLN A 159 -2.77 5.39 -3.88
CA GLN A 159 -2.94 4.50 -5.03
C GLN A 159 -2.04 3.28 -4.93
N PHE A 160 -2.40 2.26 -5.69
CA PHE A 160 -1.55 1.15 -6.06
C PHE A 160 -1.20 1.26 -7.54
N GLN A 161 0.06 0.93 -7.86
CA GLN A 161 0.48 0.68 -9.21
C GLN A 161 0.95 -0.77 -9.30
N GLN A 162 0.37 -1.53 -10.20
CA GLN A 162 0.68 -2.95 -10.35
C GLN A 162 0.78 -3.33 -11.81
N LYS A 163 1.82 -4.11 -12.14
CA LYS A 163 1.91 -4.82 -13.40
C LYS A 163 1.05 -6.07 -13.34
N LYS A 164 0.23 -6.29 -14.37
CA LYS A 164 -0.54 -7.54 -14.50
C LYS A 164 0.44 -8.70 -14.68
N LEU A 165 0.52 -9.57 -13.70
CA LEU A 165 1.32 -10.79 -13.82
C LEU A 165 0.63 -11.73 -14.81
N LEU A 166 1.40 -12.25 -15.76
CA LEU A 166 0.94 -13.33 -16.61
C LEU A 166 0.71 -14.57 -15.72
N GLN A 167 -0.53 -15.01 -15.62
CA GLN A 167 -0.85 -16.22 -14.89
C GLN A 167 -0.14 -17.40 -15.59
N SER A 168 0.74 -18.09 -14.89
CA SER A 168 1.22 -19.38 -15.35
C SER A 168 0.01 -20.33 -15.32
N HIS A 169 -0.37 -20.88 -16.45
CA HIS A 169 -1.40 -21.91 -16.57
C HIS A 169 -0.92 -23.20 -15.89
N SER A 170 -1.00 -23.27 -14.58
CA SER A 170 -0.88 -24.53 -13.84
C SER A 170 -2.26 -25.16 -13.79
N LEU A 171 -2.37 -26.39 -14.26
CA LEU A 171 -3.62 -27.16 -14.31
C LEU A 171 -4.27 -27.43 -12.94
N PHE A 172 -3.63 -27.02 -11.85
CA PHE A 172 -4.09 -27.14 -10.46
C PHE A 172 -4.36 -25.82 -9.76
N ASN A 173 -4.34 -24.70 -10.48
CA ASN A 173 -4.66 -23.40 -9.87
C ASN A 173 -6.19 -23.31 -9.70
N ILE A 174 -6.64 -23.54 -8.47
CA ILE A 174 -7.92 -23.02 -8.01
C ILE A 174 -7.84 -21.50 -8.24
N SER A 175 -8.66 -20.99 -9.15
CA SER A 175 -8.59 -19.60 -9.61
C SER A 175 -9.05 -18.65 -8.51
N SER A 176 -8.15 -18.26 -7.61
CA SER A 176 -8.41 -17.12 -6.72
C SER A 176 -8.41 -15.84 -7.55
N TYR A 177 -9.30 -14.93 -7.23
CA TYR A 177 -9.37 -13.63 -7.91
C TYR A 177 -8.08 -12.83 -7.69
N THR A 178 -7.53 -12.30 -8.78
CA THR A 178 -6.43 -11.34 -8.77
C THR A 178 -6.89 -10.08 -9.50
N GLY A 179 -6.82 -8.93 -8.86
CA GLY A 179 -7.28 -7.66 -9.42
C GLY A 179 -7.66 -6.66 -8.33
N GLY A 180 -8.30 -5.58 -8.74
CA GLY A 180 -8.76 -4.54 -7.85
C GLY A 180 -10.09 -4.85 -7.17
N ALA A 181 -10.32 -4.22 -6.04
CA ALA A 181 -11.62 -4.12 -5.39
C ALA A 181 -11.80 -2.74 -4.73
N ILE A 182 -13.04 -2.31 -4.61
CA ILE A 182 -13.40 -1.05 -3.94
C ILE A 182 -14.60 -1.25 -3.04
N SER A 183 -14.72 -0.37 -2.04
CA SER A 183 -15.91 -0.25 -1.20
C SER A 183 -16.45 1.17 -1.26
N THR A 184 -17.77 1.28 -1.45
CA THR A 184 -18.52 2.52 -1.37
C THR A 184 -19.70 2.35 -0.41
N GLN A 185 -20.37 3.44 -0.03
CA GLN A 185 -21.58 3.38 0.78
C GLN A 185 -22.69 2.56 0.11
N ASP A 186 -22.85 2.70 -1.21
CA ASP A 186 -23.90 2.01 -1.97
C ASP A 186 -23.52 0.57 -2.32
N LYS A 187 -22.23 0.29 -2.44
CA LYS A 187 -21.69 -1.03 -2.78
C LYS A 187 -20.57 -1.40 -1.82
N PRO A 188 -20.88 -2.16 -0.77
CA PRO A 188 -19.89 -2.58 0.24
C PRO A 188 -18.67 -3.29 -0.33
N TYR A 189 -18.84 -4.01 -1.45
CA TYR A 189 -17.76 -4.70 -2.15
C TYR A 189 -18.03 -4.76 -3.65
N GLN A 190 -17.07 -4.30 -4.43
CA GLN A 190 -17.11 -4.37 -5.89
C GLN A 190 -15.73 -4.73 -6.44
N LYS A 191 -15.66 -5.85 -7.17
CA LYS A 191 -14.46 -6.24 -7.92
C LYS A 191 -14.24 -5.30 -9.12
N VAL A 192 -12.97 -4.92 -9.33
CA VAL A 192 -12.52 -4.09 -10.44
C VAL A 192 -11.39 -4.84 -11.15
N SER A 193 -11.71 -5.58 -12.19
CA SER A 193 -10.71 -6.34 -12.96
C SER A 193 -9.66 -5.42 -13.59
N PHE A 194 -8.51 -5.96 -13.98
CA PHE A 194 -7.48 -5.20 -14.70
C PHE A 194 -8.03 -4.53 -15.96
N ASP A 195 -8.92 -5.20 -16.69
CA ASP A 195 -9.55 -4.64 -17.89
C ASP A 195 -10.42 -3.42 -17.53
N LYS A 196 -11.19 -3.50 -16.43
CA LYS A 196 -11.95 -2.35 -15.90
C LYS A 196 -11.06 -1.21 -15.41
N ILE A 197 -9.92 -1.51 -14.81
CA ILE A 197 -8.92 -0.50 -14.43
C ILE A 197 -8.42 0.21 -15.70
N ALA A 198 -8.12 -0.54 -16.77
CA ALA A 198 -7.61 -0.01 -18.02
C ALA A 198 -8.63 0.89 -18.76
N GLU A 199 -9.93 0.62 -18.66
CA GLU A 199 -10.97 1.48 -19.23
C GLU A 199 -10.91 2.91 -18.67
N GLY A 200 -10.35 3.12 -17.47
CA GLY A 200 -10.20 4.44 -16.85
C GLY A 200 -11.53 5.13 -16.50
N ASN A 201 -12.61 4.36 -16.38
CA ASN A 201 -13.97 4.87 -16.21
C ASN A 201 -14.39 4.94 -14.73
N LEU A 202 -13.51 4.59 -13.79
CA LEU A 202 -13.83 4.63 -12.37
C LEU A 202 -13.90 6.10 -11.92
N SER A 203 -15.11 6.56 -11.58
CA SER A 203 -15.37 7.93 -11.13
C SER A 203 -16.51 7.90 -10.11
N LEU A 204 -16.21 7.39 -8.92
CA LEU A 204 -17.13 7.27 -7.80
C LEU A 204 -16.61 8.08 -6.63
N ALA A 205 -17.52 8.62 -5.82
CA ALA A 205 -17.17 9.30 -4.57
C ALA A 205 -17.83 8.59 -3.40
N THR A 206 -17.12 8.50 -2.30
CA THR A 206 -17.64 7.85 -1.07
C THR A 206 -16.99 8.41 0.18
N GLN A 207 -17.67 8.26 1.31
CA GLN A 207 -17.08 8.38 2.64
C GLN A 207 -16.74 6.98 3.16
N ASN A 208 -15.71 6.91 4.02
CA ASN A 208 -15.32 5.66 4.71
C ASN A 208 -15.04 4.48 3.76
N GLY A 209 -14.66 4.76 2.52
CA GLY A 209 -14.36 3.74 1.52
C GLY A 209 -12.90 3.28 1.54
N TRP A 210 -12.62 2.28 0.73
CA TRP A 210 -11.28 1.79 0.50
C TRP A 210 -11.10 1.29 -0.94
N VAL A 211 -9.85 1.26 -1.39
CA VAL A 211 -9.39 0.60 -2.60
C VAL A 211 -8.41 -0.50 -2.23
N ALA A 212 -8.53 -1.66 -2.85
CA ALA A 212 -7.66 -2.80 -2.60
C ALA A 212 -7.18 -3.44 -3.90
N MET A 213 -6.00 -4.06 -3.83
CA MET A 213 -5.50 -4.99 -4.84
C MET A 213 -5.36 -6.36 -4.16
N LEU A 214 -6.02 -7.35 -4.76
CA LEU A 214 -6.10 -8.72 -4.28
C LEU A 214 -5.10 -9.59 -5.02
N GLN A 215 -4.34 -10.38 -4.29
CA GLN A 215 -3.31 -11.26 -4.83
C GLN A 215 -3.35 -12.61 -4.08
N HIS A 216 -4.11 -13.55 -4.59
CA HIS A 216 -4.33 -14.87 -3.98
C HIS A 216 -4.89 -14.77 -2.56
N TYR A 217 -4.07 -15.02 -1.54
CA TYR A 217 -4.43 -15.06 -0.11
C TYR A 217 -4.01 -13.80 0.63
N PHE A 218 -3.52 -12.82 -0.09
CA PHE A 218 -3.01 -11.57 0.44
C PHE A 218 -3.65 -10.40 -0.27
N LEU A 219 -3.75 -9.30 0.43
CA LEU A 219 -4.19 -8.05 -0.17
C LEU A 219 -3.39 -6.88 0.35
N SER A 220 -3.38 -5.83 -0.44
CA SER A 220 -3.08 -4.49 0.04
C SER A 220 -4.30 -3.60 -0.14
N ALA A 221 -4.58 -2.76 0.87
CA ALA A 221 -5.72 -1.85 0.81
C ALA A 221 -5.36 -0.47 1.35
N TRP A 222 -5.70 0.58 0.59
CA TRP A 222 -5.74 1.94 1.08
C TRP A 222 -7.13 2.24 1.61
N ILE A 223 -7.21 2.68 2.86
CA ILE A 223 -8.44 3.00 3.58
C ILE A 223 -8.49 4.51 3.79
N ALA A 224 -9.57 5.12 3.34
CA ALA A 224 -9.78 6.57 3.45
C ALA A 224 -9.89 7.00 4.93
N PRO A 225 -9.52 8.26 5.25
CA PRO A 225 -9.83 8.86 6.53
C PRO A 225 -11.32 8.80 6.84
N VAL A 226 -11.64 8.66 8.12
CA VAL A 226 -13.03 8.60 8.57
C VAL A 226 -13.73 9.94 8.33
N ASN A 227 -14.96 9.89 7.80
CA ASN A 227 -15.82 11.05 7.51
C ASN A 227 -15.30 12.01 6.43
N GLU A 228 -14.23 11.66 5.72
CA GLU A 228 -13.77 12.41 4.55
C GLU A 228 -14.31 11.79 3.26
N VAL A 229 -14.63 12.64 2.27
CA VAL A 229 -15.04 12.19 0.94
C VAL A 229 -13.82 11.98 0.06
N PHE A 230 -13.73 10.81 -0.53
CA PHE A 230 -12.71 10.45 -1.50
C PHE A 230 -13.35 10.07 -2.84
N HIS A 231 -12.65 10.41 -3.92
CA HIS A 231 -13.03 10.07 -5.29
C HIS A 231 -12.12 8.95 -5.78
N PHE A 232 -12.71 7.85 -6.21
CA PHE A 232 -11.98 6.75 -6.82
C PHE A 232 -11.60 7.06 -8.25
N TYR A 233 -10.46 6.55 -8.68
CA TYR A 233 -10.01 6.63 -10.05
C TYR A 233 -9.21 5.39 -10.43
N SER A 234 -9.16 5.12 -11.72
CA SER A 234 -8.34 4.06 -12.29
C SER A 234 -7.83 4.46 -13.66
N TYR A 235 -6.67 3.97 -14.03
CA TYR A 235 -6.12 4.06 -15.38
C TYR A 235 -5.02 3.01 -15.59
N ALA A 236 -4.67 2.77 -16.85
CA ALA A 236 -3.49 1.99 -17.20
C ALA A 236 -2.56 2.81 -18.11
N LYS A 237 -1.24 2.62 -17.93
CA LYS A 237 -0.21 3.16 -18.80
C LYS A 237 0.75 2.03 -19.16
N GLY A 238 0.71 1.59 -20.41
CA GLY A 238 1.39 0.37 -20.83
C GLY A 238 0.85 -0.83 -20.04
N ASP A 239 1.73 -1.58 -19.41
CA ASP A 239 1.41 -2.76 -18.60
C ASP A 239 1.25 -2.47 -17.10
N ILE A 240 1.29 -1.20 -16.70
CA ILE A 240 1.09 -0.74 -15.32
C ILE A 240 -0.35 -0.26 -15.14
N TYR A 241 -1.04 -0.88 -14.21
CA TYR A 241 -2.42 -0.61 -13.82
C TYR A 241 -2.43 0.18 -12.52
N THR A 242 -3.16 1.28 -12.49
CA THR A 242 -3.30 2.17 -11.33
C THR A 242 -4.73 2.16 -10.84
N LEU A 243 -4.89 1.89 -9.55
CA LEU A 243 -6.16 2.00 -8.83
C LEU A 243 -5.93 2.83 -7.57
N GLY A 244 -6.72 3.89 -7.41
CA GLY A 244 -6.49 4.82 -6.32
C GLY A 244 -7.71 5.62 -5.95
N MET A 245 -7.51 6.47 -4.94
CA MET A 245 -8.50 7.45 -4.48
C MET A 245 -7.82 8.78 -4.15
N VAL A 246 -8.56 9.87 -4.37
CA VAL A 246 -8.12 11.24 -4.10
C VAL A 246 -9.14 11.94 -3.21
N GLY A 247 -8.65 12.62 -2.19
CA GLY A 247 -9.46 13.39 -1.24
C GLY A 247 -10.05 14.66 -1.86
N THR A 248 -10.96 15.29 -1.13
CA THR A 248 -11.46 16.62 -1.46
C THR A 248 -10.34 17.65 -1.39
N PRO A 249 -10.45 18.78 -2.13
CA PRO A 249 -9.49 19.86 -2.03
C PRO A 249 -9.44 20.43 -0.62
N PHE A 250 -8.24 20.64 -0.10
CA PHE A 250 -8.01 21.39 1.13
C PHE A 250 -7.36 22.75 0.83
N GLN A 251 -7.52 23.68 1.76
CA GLN A 251 -6.88 25.00 1.74
C GLN A 251 -6.23 25.23 3.10
N ILE A 252 -4.97 25.63 3.08
CA ILE A 252 -4.20 25.95 4.29
C ILE A 252 -3.80 27.42 4.21
N GLN A 253 -4.36 28.26 5.09
CA GLN A 253 -4.00 29.67 5.17
C GLN A 253 -2.55 29.84 5.64
N PRO A 254 -1.91 30.99 5.36
CA PRO A 254 -0.60 31.31 5.92
C PRO A 254 -0.56 31.11 7.43
N GLY A 255 0.47 30.40 7.93
CA GLY A 255 0.64 30.07 9.34
C GLY A 255 -0.22 28.93 9.86
N GLN A 256 -1.13 28.38 9.07
CA GLN A 256 -1.99 27.24 9.49
C GLN A 256 -1.40 25.88 9.13
N GLN A 257 -1.98 24.85 9.75
CA GLN A 257 -1.62 23.45 9.58
C GLN A 257 -2.81 22.63 9.11
N PHE A 258 -2.50 21.53 8.43
CA PHE A 258 -3.47 20.52 7.99
C PHE A 258 -2.91 19.14 8.31
N THR A 259 -3.76 18.26 8.82
CA THR A 259 -3.39 16.86 9.10
C THR A 259 -4.46 15.95 8.53
N SER A 260 -4.02 14.89 7.85
CA SER A 260 -4.92 13.83 7.36
C SER A 260 -4.26 12.49 7.57
N GLN A 261 -5.06 11.46 7.87
CA GLN A 261 -4.60 10.11 8.15
C GLN A 261 -5.35 9.11 7.29
N SER A 262 -4.66 8.48 6.35
CA SER A 262 -5.09 7.26 5.69
C SER A 262 -4.50 6.04 6.41
N LYS A 263 -5.04 4.85 6.12
CA LYS A 263 -4.45 3.59 6.61
C LYS A 263 -4.12 2.70 5.43
N LEU A 264 -2.99 2.02 5.51
CA LEU A 264 -2.56 1.03 4.53
C LEU A 264 -2.54 -0.34 5.20
N TYR A 265 -3.30 -1.28 4.68
CA TYR A 265 -3.23 -2.67 5.07
C TYR A 265 -2.33 -3.43 4.09
N LEU A 266 -1.37 -4.21 4.61
CA LEU A 266 -0.44 -5.03 3.82
C LEU A 266 -0.37 -6.41 4.45
N GLY A 267 -1.18 -7.35 4.04
CA GLY A 267 -1.19 -8.62 4.77
C GLY A 267 -2.13 -9.68 4.23
N PRO A 268 -2.30 -10.74 5.04
CA PRO A 268 -3.16 -11.87 4.71
C PRO A 268 -4.64 -11.52 4.79
N GLU A 269 -5.46 -12.28 4.05
CA GLU A 269 -6.92 -12.20 4.09
C GLU A 269 -7.47 -12.91 5.34
N ILE A 270 -7.19 -12.35 6.52
CA ILE A 270 -7.73 -12.85 7.80
C ILE A 270 -8.94 -12.00 8.20
N MET A 271 -10.12 -12.62 8.23
CA MET A 271 -11.41 -11.96 8.42
C MET A 271 -11.44 -10.98 9.60
N ASP A 272 -11.03 -11.41 10.78
CA ASP A 272 -11.11 -10.57 11.98
C ASP A 272 -10.18 -9.34 11.89
N ARG A 273 -9.01 -9.49 11.27
CA ARG A 273 -8.09 -8.36 11.02
C ARG A 273 -8.65 -7.38 10.00
N LEU A 274 -9.28 -7.90 8.93
CA LEU A 274 -9.87 -7.07 7.89
C LEU A 274 -11.10 -6.31 8.41
N LYS A 275 -11.95 -6.94 9.22
CA LYS A 275 -13.07 -6.28 9.91
C LYS A 275 -12.60 -5.16 10.83
N ALA A 276 -11.50 -5.38 11.55
CA ALA A 276 -10.92 -4.36 12.42
C ALA A 276 -10.26 -3.21 11.64
N ALA A 277 -9.74 -3.47 10.44
CA ALA A 277 -9.07 -2.48 9.61
C ALA A 277 -10.05 -1.48 8.98
N ALA A 278 -11.12 -1.98 8.34
CA ALA A 278 -12.13 -1.15 7.70
C ALA A 278 -13.47 -1.89 7.54
N PRO A 279 -14.61 -1.17 7.52
CA PRO A 279 -15.91 -1.74 7.19
C PRO A 279 -15.87 -2.44 5.83
N HIS A 280 -16.43 -3.64 5.76
CA HIS A 280 -16.58 -4.43 4.54
C HIS A 280 -15.27 -4.90 3.88
N LEU A 281 -14.11 -4.66 4.47
CA LEU A 281 -12.84 -5.16 3.94
C LEU A 281 -12.76 -6.69 4.07
N ASP A 282 -13.44 -7.28 5.05
CA ASP A 282 -13.59 -8.72 5.22
C ASP A 282 -14.34 -9.41 4.06
N LEU A 283 -15.11 -8.67 3.26
CA LEU A 283 -15.78 -9.19 2.07
C LEU A 283 -14.81 -9.52 0.92
N THR A 284 -13.55 -9.13 1.03
CA THR A 284 -12.49 -9.53 0.10
C THR A 284 -12.10 -11.00 0.26
N VAL A 285 -12.35 -11.59 1.44
CA VAL A 285 -12.02 -12.99 1.71
C VAL A 285 -12.83 -13.91 0.82
N ASP A 286 -12.13 -14.66 -0.04
CA ASP A 286 -12.76 -15.65 -0.92
C ASP A 286 -12.91 -16.97 -0.16
N TYR A 287 -14.16 -17.29 0.23
CA TYR A 287 -14.47 -18.53 0.96
C TYR A 287 -14.26 -19.83 0.14
N GLY A 288 -14.00 -19.72 -1.18
CA GLY A 288 -13.62 -20.86 -2.00
C GLY A 288 -12.28 -21.51 -1.62
N ILE A 289 -11.58 -20.92 -0.64
CA ILE A 289 -10.22 -21.28 -0.31
C ILE A 289 -10.17 -22.05 0.99
N LEU A 290 -10.25 -23.36 0.88
CA LEU A 290 -10.04 -24.31 1.99
C LEU A 290 -8.57 -24.43 2.42
N TRP A 291 -7.66 -23.56 1.94
CA TRP A 291 -6.24 -23.68 2.23
C TRP A 291 -5.90 -23.45 3.71
N PHE A 292 -6.68 -22.64 4.43
CA PHE A 292 -6.53 -22.51 5.89
C PHE A 292 -6.74 -23.83 6.60
N ILE A 293 -7.68 -24.63 6.11
CA ILE A 293 -7.95 -25.98 6.63
C ILE A 293 -6.75 -26.87 6.32
N SER A 294 -6.19 -26.78 5.13
CA SER A 294 -5.01 -27.57 4.76
C SER A 294 -3.76 -27.17 5.54
N MET A 295 -3.54 -25.87 5.83
CA MET A 295 -2.42 -25.46 6.69
C MET A 295 -2.60 -25.90 8.14
N ALA A 296 -3.80 -25.75 8.70
CA ALA A 296 -4.10 -26.23 10.05
C ALA A 296 -4.00 -27.76 10.14
N LEU A 297 -4.51 -28.46 9.12
CA LEU A 297 -4.37 -29.93 9.00
C LEU A 297 -2.90 -30.36 8.83
N PHE A 298 -2.13 -29.65 8.01
CA PHE A 298 -0.71 -29.96 7.82
C PHE A 298 0.10 -29.71 9.09
N TRP A 299 -0.19 -28.62 9.81
CA TRP A 299 0.40 -28.34 11.12
C TRP A 299 0.03 -29.43 12.14
N LEU A 300 -1.25 -29.80 12.19
CA LEU A 300 -1.76 -30.86 13.06
C LEU A 300 -1.12 -32.22 12.71
N LEU A 301 -1.05 -32.58 11.43
CA LEU A 301 -0.42 -33.80 10.95
C LEU A 301 1.08 -33.83 11.27
N LYS A 302 1.78 -32.71 11.13
CA LYS A 302 3.20 -32.60 11.50
C LYS A 302 3.42 -32.80 12.99
N HIS A 303 2.54 -32.27 13.84
CA HIS A 303 2.62 -32.47 15.28
C HIS A 303 2.22 -33.88 15.69
N ILE A 304 1.19 -34.46 15.07
CA ILE A 304 0.82 -35.88 15.29
C ILE A 304 1.97 -36.81 14.86
N HIS A 305 2.59 -36.53 13.71
CA HIS A 305 3.77 -37.35 13.26
C HIS A 305 4.93 -37.22 14.22
N GLN A 306 5.16 -36.08 14.86
CA GLN A 306 6.18 -35.90 15.90
C GLN A 306 5.86 -36.67 17.21
N PHE A 307 4.56 -36.87 17.51
CA PHE A 307 4.10 -37.58 18.71
C PHE A 307 3.94 -39.11 18.50
N VAL A 308 3.57 -39.52 17.30
CA VAL A 308 3.33 -40.94 16.96
C VAL A 308 4.56 -41.59 16.30
N GLY A 309 5.60 -40.79 16.10
CA GLY A 309 6.77 -41.05 15.33
C GLY A 309 7.41 -42.39 15.47
N ASN A 310 7.25 -43.18 14.50
CA ASN A 310 8.25 -44.01 13.84
C ASN A 310 7.66 -44.50 12.57
#